data_89a0e3eb1401bf2ec003017acbb2a550
#
_entry.id   89a0e3eb1401bf2ec003017acbb2a550
#
_cell.length_a   1.000
_cell.length_b   1.000
_cell.length_c   1.000
_cell.angle_alpha   90.00
_cell.angle_beta   90.00
_cell.angle_gamma   90.00
#
_symmetry.space_group_name_H-M   'P 1'
#
loop_
_entity.id
_entity.type
_entity.pdbx_description
1 polymer ?
#
loop_
_entity_poly.entity_id
_entity_poly.type
_entity_poly.pdbx_seq_one_letter_code
_entity_poly.pdbx_strand_id
1 'polypeptide(L)'
;ARIEAVAGRKSGKTPASILDTILDGRSALAPIASWDVAHWPRPIAAEIADFNAAQLAGDRKLLKLIRRTDVVGLYAAGEAVKEAGFAAHREGLAAAAAAHFSERTGLYAGSGGGNYQNQYDYFPLIEQAGGALPAFGSELASMVNPMWLLKSLPNNVLGHVGIRQVLK
;
A
#
# COMPACT_ATOMS: atom_id res chain seq x y z
N ALA A 1 -11.85 3.70 6.74
CA ALA A 1 -12.07 3.58 5.29
C ALA A 1 -11.52 2.25 4.81
N ARG A 2 -12.37 1.37 4.33
CA ARG A 2 -11.98 0.10 3.70
C ARG A 2 -11.82 0.37 2.22
N ILE A 3 -10.61 0.45 1.71
CA ILE A 3 -10.41 0.28 0.29
C ILE A 3 -10.44 -1.22 0.04
N GLU A 4 -11.60 -1.78 -0.12
CA GLU A 4 -11.71 -3.06 -0.78
C GLU A 4 -11.43 -2.81 -2.26
N ALA A 5 -10.51 -3.57 -2.81
CA ALA A 5 -10.27 -3.58 -4.23
C ALA A 5 -11.53 -4.10 -4.93
N VAL A 6 -12.45 -3.21 -5.22
CA VAL A 6 -13.57 -3.50 -6.08
C VAL A 6 -13.07 -3.29 -7.49
N ALA A 7 -12.46 -4.33 -8.03
CA ALA A 7 -11.85 -4.30 -9.32
C ALA A 7 -12.88 -4.47 -10.44
N GLY A 8 -12.65 -3.79 -11.51
CA GLY A 8 -13.04 -4.23 -12.83
C GLY A 8 -14.26 -3.61 -13.47
N ARG A 9 -15.08 -2.83 -12.81
CA ARG A 9 -16.11 -1.98 -13.45
C ARG A 9 -16.43 -0.82 -12.54
N LYS A 10 -15.94 0.39 -12.86
CA LYS A 10 -16.34 1.71 -12.30
C LYS A 10 -16.99 1.71 -10.91
N SER A 11 -16.52 0.89 -10.03
CA SER A 11 -16.88 0.96 -8.62
C SER A 11 -16.04 2.04 -8.01
N GLY A 12 -16.68 2.99 -7.40
CA GLY A 12 -16.05 4.18 -6.94
C GLY A 12 -14.98 3.91 -5.91
N LYS A 13 -14.03 4.83 -5.84
CA LYS A 13 -12.94 4.84 -4.86
C LYS A 13 -13.37 5.49 -3.53
N THR A 14 -14.67 5.64 -3.31
CA THR A 14 -15.25 6.27 -2.12
C THR A 14 -16.07 5.26 -1.32
N PRO A 15 -16.19 5.41 0.01
CA PRO A 15 -17.03 4.55 0.84
C PRO A 15 -18.47 4.43 0.31
N ALA A 16 -19.06 5.53 -0.12
CA ALA A 16 -20.42 5.53 -0.67
C ALA A 16 -20.55 4.62 -1.90
N SER A 17 -19.65 4.75 -2.87
CA SER A 17 -19.70 3.96 -4.09
C SER A 17 -19.35 2.48 -3.88
N ILE A 18 -18.57 2.17 -2.86
CA ILE A 18 -18.33 0.80 -2.42
C ILE A 18 -19.61 0.22 -1.81
N LEU A 19 -20.29 0.99 -0.96
CA LEU A 19 -21.54 0.60 -0.35
C LEU A 19 -22.62 0.35 -1.42
N ASP A 20 -22.79 1.26 -2.39
CA ASP A 20 -23.71 1.09 -3.50
C ASP A 20 -23.44 -0.21 -4.27
N THR A 21 -22.15 -0.51 -4.52
CA THR A 21 -21.75 -1.74 -5.20
C THR A 21 -22.15 -3.00 -4.42
N ILE A 22 -22.03 -2.95 -3.08
CA ILE A 22 -22.43 -4.05 -2.20
C ILE A 22 -23.95 -4.20 -2.16
N LEU A 23 -24.68 -3.10 -2.02
CA LEU A 23 -26.13 -3.09 -1.96
C LEU A 23 -26.77 -3.57 -3.28
N ASP A 24 -26.14 -3.24 -4.41
CA ASP A 24 -26.57 -3.73 -5.73
C ASP A 24 -26.21 -5.21 -5.97
N GLY A 25 -25.58 -5.89 -5.02
CA GLY A 25 -25.15 -7.28 -5.17
C GLY A 25 -24.09 -7.49 -6.26
N ARG A 26 -23.39 -6.44 -6.68
CA ARG A 26 -22.36 -6.53 -7.72
C ARG A 26 -21.08 -7.11 -7.17
N SER A 27 -20.48 -8.04 -7.91
CA SER A 27 -19.18 -8.64 -7.58
C SER A 27 -18.05 -7.92 -8.32
N ALA A 28 -16.93 -7.74 -7.62
CA ALA A 28 -15.69 -7.27 -8.22
C ALA A 28 -14.83 -8.40 -8.80
N LEU A 29 -15.22 -9.65 -8.58
CA LEU A 29 -14.53 -10.79 -9.15
C LEU A 29 -14.75 -10.84 -10.66
N ALA A 30 -13.64 -10.88 -11.40
CA ALA A 30 -13.63 -10.96 -12.86
C ALA A 30 -12.46 -11.84 -13.31
N PRO A 31 -12.43 -12.29 -14.56
CA PRO A 31 -11.23 -12.88 -15.13
C PRO A 31 -10.04 -11.92 -15.00
N ILE A 32 -8.89 -12.43 -14.57
CA ILE A 32 -7.66 -11.66 -14.45
C ILE A 32 -7.25 -11.13 -15.82
N ALA A 33 -7.02 -9.83 -15.94
CA ALA A 33 -6.65 -9.17 -17.18
C ALA A 33 -5.22 -8.56 -17.15
N SER A 34 -4.62 -8.43 -15.99
CA SER A 34 -3.32 -7.74 -15.82
C SER A 34 -2.11 -8.60 -16.18
N TRP A 35 -2.26 -9.92 -16.26
CA TRP A 35 -1.21 -10.86 -16.66
C TRP A 35 -1.79 -12.10 -17.33
N ASP A 36 -0.94 -12.92 -17.97
CA ASP A 36 -1.34 -14.19 -18.55
C ASP A 36 -1.58 -15.25 -17.47
N VAL A 37 -2.81 -15.75 -17.40
CA VAL A 37 -3.28 -16.77 -16.45
C VAL A 37 -3.84 -18.01 -17.12
N ALA A 38 -3.50 -18.24 -18.41
CA ALA A 38 -4.08 -19.32 -19.22
C ALA A 38 -3.91 -20.71 -18.58
N HIS A 39 -2.87 -20.88 -17.76
CA HIS A 39 -2.55 -22.14 -17.08
C HIS A 39 -3.09 -22.24 -15.65
N TRP A 40 -3.80 -21.21 -15.18
CA TRP A 40 -4.32 -21.20 -13.81
C TRP A 40 -5.67 -21.91 -13.74
N PRO A 41 -5.90 -22.78 -12.73
CA PRO A 41 -7.16 -23.50 -12.61
C PRO A 41 -8.36 -22.60 -12.29
N ARG A 42 -8.11 -21.40 -11.74
CA ARG A 42 -9.14 -20.40 -11.41
C ARG A 42 -8.62 -18.99 -11.71
N PRO A 43 -8.72 -18.53 -12.96
CA PRO A 43 -8.16 -17.27 -13.41
C PRO A 43 -9.08 -16.08 -13.10
N ILE A 44 -9.57 -15.99 -11.87
CA ILE A 44 -10.46 -14.92 -11.40
C ILE A 44 -9.86 -14.23 -10.18
N ALA A 45 -9.93 -12.90 -10.16
CA ALA A 45 -9.54 -12.07 -9.03
C ALA A 45 -10.32 -10.76 -9.00
N ALA A 46 -10.24 -10.05 -7.88
CA ALA A 46 -10.62 -8.66 -7.81
C ALA A 46 -9.37 -7.81 -8.04
N GLU A 47 -9.28 -7.15 -9.19
CA GLU A 47 -8.15 -6.30 -9.54
C GLU A 47 -8.48 -4.82 -9.33
N ILE A 48 -7.53 -4.02 -8.86
CA ILE A 48 -7.66 -2.56 -8.85
C ILE A 48 -7.30 -2.07 -10.26
N ALA A 49 -8.33 -1.75 -11.02
CA ALA A 49 -8.15 -1.06 -12.30
C ALA A 49 -7.67 0.38 -12.07
N ASP A 50 -7.05 0.99 -13.06
CA ASP A 50 -6.61 2.40 -13.04
C ASP A 50 -5.74 2.78 -11.82
N PHE A 51 -4.88 1.85 -11.37
CA PHE A 51 -3.97 2.10 -10.27
C PHE A 51 -2.84 3.04 -10.69
N ASN A 52 -2.96 4.32 -10.34
CA ASN A 52 -1.89 5.30 -10.53
C ASN A 52 -1.19 5.57 -9.19
N ALA A 53 -0.08 4.88 -8.95
CA ALA A 53 0.68 4.97 -7.70
C ALA A 53 1.12 6.41 -7.39
N ALA A 54 1.56 7.17 -8.38
CA ALA A 54 2.03 8.54 -8.18
C ALA A 54 0.91 9.48 -7.74
N GLN A 55 -0.27 9.32 -8.33
CA GLN A 55 -1.44 10.10 -7.97
C GLN A 55 -1.94 9.74 -6.57
N LEU A 56 -2.01 8.44 -6.24
CA LEU A 56 -2.51 7.97 -4.95
C LEU A 56 -1.54 8.28 -3.81
N ALA A 57 -0.24 8.15 -4.05
CA ALA A 57 0.78 8.50 -3.05
C ALA A 57 0.90 10.01 -2.83
N GLY A 58 0.57 10.84 -3.83
CA GLY A 58 0.70 12.30 -3.76
C GLY A 58 2.15 12.79 -3.80
N ASP A 59 3.13 11.90 -3.69
CA ASP A 59 4.57 12.18 -3.81
C ASP A 59 5.27 11.06 -4.58
N ARG A 60 5.81 11.39 -5.74
CA ARG A 60 6.54 10.44 -6.59
C ARG A 60 7.84 9.93 -5.96
N LYS A 61 8.49 10.73 -5.11
CA LYS A 61 9.74 10.34 -4.45
C LYS A 61 9.50 9.20 -3.47
N LEU A 62 8.34 9.21 -2.83
CA LEU A 62 7.93 8.19 -1.87
C LEU A 62 7.86 6.80 -2.51
N LEU A 63 7.54 6.71 -3.81
CA LEU A 63 7.47 5.43 -4.53
C LEU A 63 8.78 4.65 -4.58
N LYS A 64 9.91 5.30 -4.29
CA LYS A 64 11.20 4.63 -4.15
C LYS A 64 11.31 3.83 -2.85
N LEU A 65 10.51 4.17 -1.84
CA LEU A 65 10.59 3.66 -0.48
C LEU A 65 9.43 2.74 -0.11
N ILE A 66 8.33 2.80 -0.85
CA ILE A 66 7.08 2.11 -0.54
C ILE A 66 6.63 1.20 -1.68
N ARG A 67 5.80 0.22 -1.33
CA ARG A 67 5.21 -0.75 -2.25
C ARG A 67 3.79 -0.37 -2.65
N ARG A 68 3.22 -1.11 -3.59
CA ARG A 68 1.82 -0.95 -4.02
C ARG A 68 0.83 -1.04 -2.85
N THR A 69 1.02 -1.98 -1.96
CA THR A 69 0.19 -2.15 -0.75
C THR A 69 0.28 -0.96 0.18
N ASP A 70 1.47 -0.39 0.34
CA ASP A 70 1.68 0.80 1.17
C ASP A 70 0.98 2.03 0.57
N VAL A 71 1.02 2.18 -0.77
CA VAL A 71 0.29 3.25 -1.48
C VAL A 71 -1.21 3.17 -1.23
N VAL A 72 -1.78 1.95 -1.28
CA VAL A 72 -3.21 1.74 -0.99
C VAL A 72 -3.53 2.11 0.45
N GLY A 73 -2.70 1.67 1.40
CA GLY A 73 -2.87 2.00 2.82
C GLY A 73 -2.78 3.50 3.10
N LEU A 74 -1.81 4.18 2.50
CA LEU A 74 -1.64 5.63 2.62
C LEU A 74 -2.83 6.41 2.05
N TYR A 75 -3.34 5.99 0.90
CA TYR A 75 -4.51 6.59 0.30
C TYR A 75 -5.74 6.41 1.19
N ALA A 76 -6.00 5.19 1.67
CA ALA A 76 -7.13 4.88 2.54
C ALA A 76 -7.08 5.68 3.85
N ALA A 77 -5.92 5.73 4.49
CA ALA A 77 -5.73 6.52 5.71
C ALA A 77 -5.92 8.02 5.44
N GLY A 78 -5.42 8.51 4.31
CA GLY A 78 -5.58 9.91 3.90
C GLY A 78 -7.05 10.30 3.73
N GLU A 79 -7.85 9.47 3.05
CA GLU A 79 -9.28 9.71 2.89
C GLU A 79 -10.04 9.63 4.22
N ALA A 80 -9.70 8.67 5.10
CA ALA A 80 -10.31 8.57 6.42
C ALA A 80 -10.03 9.80 7.29
N VAL A 81 -8.80 10.28 7.31
CA VAL A 81 -8.41 11.50 8.05
C VAL A 81 -9.11 12.74 7.51
N LYS A 82 -9.24 12.83 6.18
CA LYS A 82 -9.96 13.93 5.52
C LYS A 82 -11.45 13.90 5.86
N GLU A 83 -12.09 12.73 5.75
CA GLU A 83 -13.51 12.56 6.07
C GLU A 83 -13.82 12.87 7.54
N ALA A 84 -12.89 12.51 8.45
CA ALA A 84 -12.99 12.83 9.88
C ALA A 84 -12.79 14.32 10.22
N GLY A 85 -12.41 15.16 9.25
CA GLY A 85 -12.12 16.58 9.51
C GLY A 85 -10.92 16.82 10.42
N PHE A 86 -10.01 15.84 10.52
CA PHE A 86 -8.90 15.83 11.47
C PHE A 86 -7.98 17.06 11.36
N ALA A 87 -7.61 17.44 10.13
CA ALA A 87 -6.75 18.60 9.91
C ALA A 87 -7.43 19.91 10.36
N ALA A 88 -8.69 20.11 9.96
CA ALA A 88 -9.45 21.28 10.33
C ALA A 88 -9.66 21.40 11.86
N HIS A 89 -9.91 20.27 12.54
CA HIS A 89 -10.00 20.23 13.99
C HIS A 89 -8.67 20.69 14.62
N ARG A 90 -7.55 20.12 14.21
CA ARG A 90 -6.23 20.46 14.74
C ARG A 90 -5.84 21.94 14.49
N GLU A 91 -6.14 22.46 13.30
CA GLU A 91 -5.88 23.85 12.93
C GLU A 91 -6.71 24.86 13.76
N GLY A 92 -7.89 24.44 14.22
CA GLY A 92 -8.73 25.24 15.13
C GLY A 92 -8.25 25.29 16.58
N LEU A 93 -7.24 24.49 16.95
CA LEU A 93 -6.71 24.44 18.32
C LEU A 93 -5.58 25.47 18.52
N ALA A 94 -5.43 25.96 19.77
CA ALA A 94 -4.22 26.68 20.15
C ALA A 94 -2.97 25.79 20.04
N ALA A 95 -1.80 26.36 19.76
CA ALA A 95 -0.58 25.64 19.44
C ALA A 95 -0.24 24.51 20.44
N ALA A 96 -0.34 24.78 21.75
CA ALA A 96 -0.07 23.77 22.78
C ALA A 96 -1.09 22.61 22.76
N ALA A 97 -2.37 22.93 22.51
CA ALA A 97 -3.44 21.93 22.40
C ALA A 97 -3.29 21.11 21.11
N ALA A 98 -2.90 21.72 19.99
CA ALA A 98 -2.62 21.04 18.74
C ALA A 98 -1.43 20.08 18.87
N ALA A 99 -0.37 20.48 19.55
CA ALA A 99 0.78 19.62 19.84
C ALA A 99 0.35 18.42 20.72
N HIS A 100 -0.36 18.67 21.80
CA HIS A 100 -0.89 17.63 22.69
C HIS A 100 -1.83 16.67 21.94
N PHE A 101 -2.71 17.18 21.09
CA PHE A 101 -3.60 16.37 20.25
C PHE A 101 -2.80 15.42 19.34
N SER A 102 -1.77 15.92 18.67
CA SER A 102 -0.90 15.10 17.81
C SER A 102 -0.11 14.05 18.59
N GLU A 103 0.34 14.37 19.79
CA GLU A 103 1.09 13.44 20.66
C GLU A 103 0.20 12.34 21.28
N ARG A 104 -1.07 12.65 21.49
CA ARG A 104 -2.06 11.71 22.07
C ARG A 104 -2.86 10.93 21.02
N THR A 105 -2.67 11.25 19.76
CA THR A 105 -3.36 10.52 18.68
C THR A 105 -2.57 9.28 18.31
N GLY A 106 -3.10 8.09 18.64
CA GLY A 106 -2.53 6.81 18.26
C GLY A 106 -2.93 6.41 16.84
N LEU A 107 -2.00 5.79 16.12
CA LEU A 107 -2.22 5.22 14.80
C LEU A 107 -2.09 3.69 14.86
N TYR A 108 -3.14 3.00 14.45
CA TYR A 108 -3.18 1.55 14.38
C TYR A 108 -3.47 1.11 12.95
N ALA A 109 -2.54 0.41 12.33
CA ALA A 109 -2.69 -0.09 10.98
C ALA A 109 -2.51 -1.61 10.94
N GLY A 110 -3.52 -2.34 10.50
CA GLY A 110 -3.40 -3.74 10.15
C GLY A 110 -2.74 -3.86 8.78
N SER A 111 -1.57 -4.49 8.73
CA SER A 111 -0.84 -4.74 7.49
C SER A 111 -0.48 -6.23 7.44
N GLY A 112 -0.85 -6.90 6.36
CA GLY A 112 -0.28 -8.21 6.07
C GLY A 112 1.20 -8.02 5.77
N GLY A 113 2.09 -8.77 6.43
CA GLY A 113 3.53 -8.60 6.36
C GLY A 113 4.16 -8.79 4.98
N GLY A 114 3.68 -8.11 4.00
CA GLY A 114 3.94 -7.98 2.57
C GLY A 114 5.35 -8.18 2.03
N ASN A 115 6.11 -9.09 2.60
CA ASN A 115 7.47 -9.43 2.16
C ASN A 115 7.50 -10.22 0.84
N TYR A 116 6.34 -10.67 0.35
CA TYR A 116 6.27 -11.51 -0.86
C TYR A 116 6.92 -10.85 -2.08
N GLN A 117 6.68 -9.56 -2.29
CA GLN A 117 7.25 -8.86 -3.45
C GLN A 117 8.78 -8.79 -3.41
N ASN A 118 9.36 -8.69 -2.22
CA ASN A 118 10.81 -8.63 -2.10
C ASN A 118 11.46 -10.01 -2.25
N GLN A 119 10.74 -11.09 -2.00
CA GLN A 119 11.25 -12.44 -2.27
C GLN A 119 11.52 -12.66 -3.75
N TYR A 120 10.69 -12.07 -4.63
CA TYR A 120 10.91 -12.17 -6.09
C TYR A 120 12.20 -11.47 -6.55
N ASP A 121 12.68 -10.47 -5.83
CA ASP A 121 13.95 -9.82 -6.14
C ASP A 121 15.15 -10.76 -5.89
N TYR A 122 15.00 -11.76 -5.04
CA TYR A 122 16.06 -12.70 -4.68
C TYR A 122 16.07 -13.98 -5.52
N PHE A 123 14.96 -14.37 -6.14
CA PHE A 123 14.91 -15.61 -6.91
C PHE A 123 15.94 -15.67 -8.04
N PRO A 124 16.11 -14.65 -8.89
CA PRO A 124 17.16 -14.64 -9.91
C PRO A 124 18.56 -14.78 -9.31
N LEU A 125 18.81 -14.13 -8.17
CA LEU A 125 20.08 -14.22 -7.48
C LEU A 125 20.33 -15.62 -6.92
N ILE A 126 19.33 -16.26 -6.34
CA ILE A 126 19.43 -17.64 -5.80
C ILE A 126 19.71 -18.60 -6.96
N GLU A 127 19.02 -18.47 -8.07
CA GLU A 127 19.22 -19.28 -9.28
C GLU A 127 20.64 -19.11 -9.82
N GLN A 128 21.11 -17.87 -9.99
CA GLN A 128 22.47 -17.58 -10.48
C GLN A 128 23.56 -18.10 -9.55
N ALA A 129 23.34 -18.03 -8.25
CA ALA A 129 24.30 -18.53 -7.25
C ALA A 129 24.38 -20.06 -7.22
N GLY A 130 23.42 -20.79 -7.78
CA GLY A 130 23.40 -22.25 -7.80
C GLY A 130 23.51 -22.89 -6.41
N GLY A 131 23.04 -22.20 -5.36
CA GLY A 131 23.14 -22.62 -3.96
C GLY A 131 24.48 -22.30 -3.29
N ALA A 132 25.44 -21.66 -3.98
CA ALA A 132 26.74 -21.28 -3.40
C ALA A 132 26.64 -19.94 -2.65
N LEU A 133 26.76 -19.96 -1.32
CA LEU A 133 26.69 -18.74 -0.48
C LEU A 133 27.71 -17.64 -0.86
N PRO A 134 28.98 -17.96 -1.20
CA PRO A 134 29.91 -16.93 -1.64
C PRO A 134 29.48 -16.22 -2.92
N ALA A 135 28.96 -16.97 -3.92
CA ALA A 135 28.43 -16.41 -5.15
C ALA A 135 27.18 -15.54 -4.88
N PHE A 136 26.28 -16.01 -4.02
CA PHE A 136 25.12 -15.23 -3.57
C PHE A 136 25.56 -13.89 -2.95
N GLY A 137 26.54 -13.91 -2.05
CA GLY A 137 27.02 -12.70 -1.37
C GLY A 137 27.69 -11.70 -2.30
N SER A 138 28.49 -12.16 -3.28
CA SER A 138 29.17 -11.30 -4.25
C SER A 138 28.21 -10.58 -5.19
N GLU A 139 27.12 -11.24 -5.59
CA GLU A 139 26.17 -10.70 -6.55
C GLU A 139 25.03 -9.90 -5.88
N LEU A 140 24.86 -10.02 -4.57
CA LEU A 140 23.75 -9.39 -3.83
C LEU A 140 23.64 -7.89 -4.09
N ALA A 141 24.74 -7.17 -4.01
CA ALA A 141 24.77 -5.72 -4.15
C ALA A 141 24.44 -5.22 -5.57
N SER A 142 24.70 -6.05 -6.59
CA SER A 142 24.45 -5.72 -7.99
C SER A 142 23.03 -6.09 -8.43
N MET A 143 22.47 -7.17 -7.90
CA MET A 143 21.19 -7.73 -8.34
C MET A 143 19.99 -7.26 -7.52
N VAL A 144 20.18 -6.97 -6.24
CA VAL A 144 19.08 -6.58 -5.35
C VAL A 144 19.05 -5.07 -5.17
N ASN A 145 17.87 -4.48 -5.33
CA ASN A 145 17.68 -3.04 -5.14
C ASN A 145 18.16 -2.62 -3.73
N PRO A 146 19.10 -1.67 -3.59
CA PRO A 146 19.63 -1.23 -2.30
C PRO A 146 18.55 -0.74 -1.32
N MET A 147 17.40 -0.27 -1.84
CA MET A 147 16.28 0.19 -1.01
C MET A 147 15.33 -0.94 -0.58
N TRP A 148 15.66 -2.20 -0.87
CA TRP A 148 14.80 -3.34 -0.55
C TRP A 148 14.45 -3.42 0.93
N LEU A 149 15.41 -3.12 1.80
CA LEU A 149 15.19 -3.15 3.25
C LEU A 149 14.10 -2.16 3.67
N LEU A 150 14.17 -0.92 3.18
CA LEU A 150 13.16 0.10 3.49
C LEU A 150 11.79 -0.27 2.94
N LYS A 151 11.75 -0.83 1.73
CA LYS A 151 10.50 -1.32 1.13
C LYS A 151 9.92 -2.52 1.86
N SER A 152 10.74 -3.27 2.59
CA SER A 152 10.33 -4.51 3.29
C SER A 152 9.80 -4.27 4.69
N LEU A 153 9.91 -3.06 5.22
CA LEU A 153 9.47 -2.76 6.57
C LEU A 153 7.97 -2.96 6.71
N PRO A 154 7.52 -3.78 7.67
CA PRO A 154 6.10 -4.09 7.83
C PRO A 154 5.29 -2.88 8.34
N ASN A 155 5.96 -1.90 8.92
CA ASN A 155 5.38 -0.68 9.47
C ASN A 155 5.40 0.52 8.49
N ASN A 156 5.70 0.32 7.21
CA ASN A 156 5.78 1.40 6.23
C ASN A 156 4.50 2.25 6.18
N VAL A 157 3.33 1.62 6.11
CA VAL A 157 2.05 2.36 6.10
C VAL A 157 1.93 3.23 7.33
N LEU A 158 2.17 2.65 8.51
CA LEU A 158 2.06 3.34 9.79
C LEU A 158 3.04 4.52 9.89
N GLY A 159 4.32 4.30 9.56
CA GLY A 159 5.35 5.34 9.60
C GLY A 159 5.04 6.50 8.65
N HIS A 160 4.67 6.21 7.41
CA HIS A 160 4.38 7.25 6.44
C HIS A 160 3.06 7.99 6.69
N VAL A 161 2.04 7.34 7.25
CA VAL A 161 0.82 8.02 7.72
C VAL A 161 1.17 8.95 8.88
N GLY A 162 1.95 8.47 9.86
CA GLY A 162 2.41 9.29 10.99
C GLY A 162 3.15 10.55 10.54
N ILE A 163 4.11 10.41 9.64
CA ILE A 163 4.85 11.54 9.06
C ILE A 163 3.90 12.50 8.34
N ARG A 164 3.01 11.99 7.49
CA ARG A 164 2.08 12.83 6.70
C ARG A 164 1.09 13.60 7.57
N GLN A 165 0.61 12.97 8.64
CA GLN A 165 -0.37 13.55 9.55
C GLN A 165 0.26 14.29 10.74
N VAL A 166 1.59 14.32 10.82
CA VAL A 166 2.34 14.92 11.93
C VAL A 166 1.92 14.33 13.29
N LEU A 167 1.85 13.01 13.34
CA LEU A 167 1.60 12.23 14.57
C LEU A 167 2.94 11.77 15.16
N LYS A 168 2.98 11.63 16.48
CA LYS A 168 4.19 11.21 17.20
C LYS A 168 3.99 9.86 17.91
#